data_a4c4c38294247b223a938652fade1c8f
#
_entry.id   a4c4c38294247b223a938652fade1c8f
#
_cell.length_a   1.000
_cell.length_b   1.000
_cell.length_c   1.000
_cell.angle_alpha   90.00
_cell.angle_beta   90.00
_cell.angle_gamma   90.00
#
_symmetry.space_group_name_H-M   'P 1'
#
loop_
_entity.id
_entity.type
_entity.pdbx_description
1 polymer ?
#
loop_
_entity_poly.entity_id
_entity_poly.type
_entity_poly.pdbx_seq_one_letter_code
_entity_poly.pdbx_strand_id
1 'polypeptide(L)'
;DYTDSLAEIMARHRTTIDETVASERRGAIRRRTDELLDELANILRGVYLIRDLSPRTGDAIVSYGERLSSGIVAAVLEGSRLYDAREFIRTKTDFGKHIAEPDLTEKLIRERLADRPRVSVVPGFIASDCATGDVTNLGRGGSDYTAALIAAALNAETLEIWTDVDGFMTADPK
;
A
#
# COMPACT_ATOMS: atom_id res chain seq x y z
N ASP A 1 -0.88 -23.92 -8.62
CA ASP A 1 -1.59 -23.03 -9.53
C ASP A 1 -1.98 -21.77 -8.76
N TYR A 2 -1.76 -20.58 -9.31
CA TYR A 2 -2.07 -19.30 -8.65
C TYR A 2 -3.59 -19.02 -8.58
N THR A 3 -4.39 -19.70 -9.38
CA THR A 3 -5.83 -19.45 -9.49
C THR A 3 -6.59 -19.70 -8.19
N ASP A 4 -6.24 -20.74 -7.46
CA ASP A 4 -6.88 -21.07 -6.18
C ASP A 4 -6.56 -20.01 -5.12
N SER A 5 -5.28 -19.64 -5.01
CA SER A 5 -4.86 -18.56 -4.09
C SER A 5 -5.51 -17.21 -4.44
N LEU A 6 -5.62 -16.89 -5.74
CA LEU A 6 -6.31 -15.69 -6.18
C LEU A 6 -7.80 -15.73 -5.83
N ALA A 7 -8.47 -16.87 -6.02
CA ALA A 7 -9.87 -17.05 -5.65
C ALA A 7 -10.09 -16.87 -4.14
N GLU A 8 -9.18 -17.39 -3.31
CA GLU A 8 -9.22 -17.18 -1.86
C GLU A 8 -9.06 -15.71 -1.49
N ILE A 9 -8.12 -15.00 -2.12
CA ILE A 9 -7.93 -13.56 -1.92
C ILE A 9 -9.20 -12.79 -2.31
N MET A 10 -9.80 -13.10 -3.46
CA MET A 10 -11.05 -12.49 -3.91
C MET A 10 -12.19 -12.72 -2.92
N ALA A 11 -12.38 -13.96 -2.49
CA ALA A 11 -13.43 -14.32 -1.53
C ALA A 11 -13.25 -13.58 -0.21
N ARG A 12 -12.03 -13.57 0.35
CA ARG A 12 -11.71 -12.86 1.59
C ARG A 12 -12.05 -11.38 1.53
N HIS A 13 -11.62 -10.69 0.47
CA HIS A 13 -11.87 -9.25 0.33
C HIS A 13 -13.37 -8.95 0.19
N ARG A 14 -14.10 -9.74 -0.59
CA ARG A 14 -15.55 -9.58 -0.74
C ARG A 14 -16.29 -9.79 0.58
N THR A 15 -15.94 -10.84 1.32
CA THR A 15 -16.51 -11.10 2.66
C THR A 15 -16.21 -9.93 3.61
N THR A 16 -14.94 -9.47 3.66
CA THR A 16 -14.57 -8.34 4.50
C THR A 16 -15.39 -7.08 4.17
N ILE A 17 -15.57 -6.76 2.88
CA ILE A 17 -16.40 -5.63 2.46
C ILE A 17 -17.84 -5.79 2.96
N ASP A 18 -18.41 -6.99 2.85
CA ASP A 18 -19.79 -7.26 3.28
C ASP A 18 -20.00 -7.15 4.78
N GLU A 19 -19.00 -7.55 5.54
CA GLU A 19 -19.06 -7.53 6.99
C GLU A 19 -18.77 -6.16 7.60
N THR A 20 -17.89 -5.37 6.98
CA THR A 20 -17.34 -4.17 7.62
C THR A 20 -17.79 -2.86 6.99
N VAL A 21 -18.12 -2.82 5.71
CA VAL A 21 -18.46 -1.58 5.01
C VAL A 21 -19.97 -1.31 5.05
N ALA A 22 -20.36 -0.09 5.34
CA ALA A 22 -21.76 0.34 5.31
C ALA A 22 -22.41 0.11 3.93
N SER A 23 -23.67 -0.30 3.90
CA SER A 23 -24.41 -0.75 2.70
C SER A 23 -24.32 0.23 1.54
N GLU A 24 -24.40 1.54 1.83
CA GLU A 24 -24.39 2.61 0.84
C GLU A 24 -23.06 2.72 0.08
N ARG A 25 -21.96 2.31 0.72
CA ARG A 25 -20.59 2.38 0.17
C ARG A 25 -20.11 1.07 -0.43
N ARG A 26 -20.76 -0.06 -0.11
CA ARG A 26 -20.34 -1.41 -0.59
C ARG A 26 -20.23 -1.50 -2.11
N GLY A 27 -21.17 -0.94 -2.84
CA GLY A 27 -21.19 -1.02 -4.29
C GLY A 27 -19.97 -0.35 -4.95
N ALA A 28 -19.53 0.78 -4.43
CA ALA A 28 -18.37 1.50 -4.96
C ALA A 28 -17.06 0.77 -4.65
N ILE A 29 -16.87 0.35 -3.37
CA ILE A 29 -15.64 -0.34 -3.00
C ILE A 29 -15.54 -1.73 -3.62
N ARG A 30 -16.63 -2.47 -3.81
CA ARG A 30 -16.62 -3.75 -4.52
C ARG A 30 -16.12 -3.59 -5.95
N ARG A 31 -16.67 -2.64 -6.72
CA ARG A 31 -16.20 -2.36 -8.08
C ARG A 31 -14.71 -2.07 -8.09
N ARG A 32 -14.25 -1.18 -7.22
CA ARG A 32 -12.83 -0.83 -7.15
C ARG A 32 -11.95 -2.03 -6.78
N THR A 33 -12.41 -2.87 -5.86
CA THR A 33 -11.71 -4.10 -5.45
C THR A 33 -11.66 -5.11 -6.59
N ASP A 34 -12.78 -5.31 -7.29
CA ASP A 34 -12.84 -6.23 -8.44
C ASP A 34 -11.92 -5.74 -9.58
N GLU A 35 -11.88 -4.44 -9.90
CA GLU A 35 -10.94 -3.86 -10.87
C GLU A 35 -9.48 -4.16 -10.52
N LEU A 36 -9.09 -3.96 -9.25
CA LEU A 36 -7.72 -4.25 -8.80
C LEU A 36 -7.39 -5.75 -8.83
N LEU A 37 -8.35 -6.60 -8.52
CA LEU A 37 -8.18 -8.04 -8.58
C LEU A 37 -8.09 -8.57 -10.01
N ASP A 38 -8.82 -7.96 -10.95
CA ASP A 38 -8.71 -8.27 -12.37
C ASP A 38 -7.35 -7.83 -12.95
N GLU A 39 -6.86 -6.64 -12.55
CA GLU A 39 -5.50 -6.21 -12.90
C GLU A 39 -4.45 -7.21 -12.39
N LEU A 40 -4.55 -7.61 -11.12
CA LEU A 40 -3.65 -8.60 -10.51
C LEU A 40 -3.73 -9.95 -11.21
N ALA A 41 -4.94 -10.43 -11.53
CA ALA A 41 -5.16 -11.67 -12.26
C ALA A 41 -4.45 -11.68 -13.62
N ASN A 42 -4.51 -10.57 -14.35
CA ASN A 42 -3.84 -10.42 -15.64
C ASN A 42 -2.31 -10.47 -15.50
N ILE A 43 -1.75 -9.82 -14.49
CA ILE A 43 -0.30 -9.87 -14.21
C ILE A 43 0.12 -11.31 -13.87
N LEU A 44 -0.60 -11.96 -12.95
CA LEU A 44 -0.30 -13.34 -12.54
C LEU A 44 -0.41 -14.32 -13.71
N ARG A 45 -1.40 -14.13 -14.59
CA ARG A 45 -1.52 -14.92 -15.81
C ARG A 45 -0.31 -14.72 -16.74
N GLY A 46 0.15 -13.48 -16.89
CA GLY A 46 1.35 -13.16 -17.67
C GLY A 46 2.59 -13.89 -17.13
N VAL A 47 2.84 -13.77 -15.83
CA VAL A 47 3.94 -14.45 -15.14
C VAL A 47 3.85 -15.99 -15.31
N TYR A 48 2.66 -16.53 -15.14
CA TYR A 48 2.41 -17.95 -15.29
C TYR A 48 2.73 -18.48 -16.69
N LEU A 49 2.34 -17.73 -17.73
CA LEU A 49 2.59 -18.11 -19.12
C LEU A 49 4.05 -17.97 -19.52
N ILE A 50 4.72 -16.90 -19.09
CA ILE A 50 6.12 -16.62 -19.40
C ILE A 50 7.06 -17.47 -18.52
N ARG A 51 6.59 -17.90 -17.33
CA ARG A 51 7.36 -18.58 -16.30
C ARG A 51 8.59 -17.80 -15.83
N ASP A 52 8.45 -16.48 -15.82
CA ASP A 52 9.47 -15.55 -15.34
C ASP A 52 8.85 -14.48 -14.47
N LEU A 53 9.48 -14.20 -13.32
CA LEU A 53 9.06 -13.17 -12.36
C LEU A 53 10.25 -12.24 -12.13
N SER A 54 10.26 -11.13 -12.84
CA SER A 54 11.25 -10.08 -12.57
C SER A 54 11.02 -9.43 -11.20
N PRO A 55 12.05 -8.86 -10.55
CA PRO A 55 11.90 -8.09 -9.31
C PRO A 55 10.82 -6.99 -9.44
N ARG A 56 10.84 -6.24 -10.53
CA ARG A 56 9.84 -5.21 -10.84
C ARG A 56 8.41 -5.75 -10.87
N THR A 57 8.20 -6.90 -11.50
CA THR A 57 6.88 -7.54 -11.54
C THR A 57 6.47 -8.04 -10.15
N GLY A 58 7.43 -8.56 -9.38
CA GLY A 58 7.22 -8.95 -7.97
C GLY A 58 6.75 -7.77 -7.13
N ASP A 59 7.43 -6.62 -7.21
CA ASP A 59 7.04 -5.39 -6.50
C ASP A 59 5.64 -4.93 -6.88
N ALA A 60 5.31 -4.97 -8.17
CA ALA A 60 3.95 -4.63 -8.62
C ALA A 60 2.91 -5.58 -8.02
N ILE A 61 3.13 -6.90 -8.03
CA ILE A 61 2.20 -7.89 -7.48
C ILE A 61 1.97 -7.66 -5.98
N VAL A 62 3.01 -7.52 -5.18
CA VAL A 62 2.86 -7.36 -3.73
C VAL A 62 2.17 -6.05 -3.36
N SER A 63 2.28 -5.02 -4.19
CA SER A 63 1.61 -3.74 -3.96
C SER A 63 0.08 -3.83 -3.93
N TYR A 64 -0.50 -4.85 -4.55
CA TYR A 64 -1.96 -5.02 -4.56
C TYR A 64 -2.52 -5.32 -3.16
N GLY A 65 -1.77 -5.99 -2.28
CA GLY A 65 -2.19 -6.20 -0.90
C GLY A 65 -2.50 -4.90 -0.19
N GLU A 66 -1.58 -3.94 -0.27
CA GLU A 66 -1.73 -2.62 0.35
C GLU A 66 -2.83 -1.78 -0.32
N ARG A 67 -2.93 -1.84 -1.64
CA ARG A 67 -3.95 -1.10 -2.41
C ARG A 67 -5.37 -1.60 -2.12
N LEU A 68 -5.53 -2.90 -1.97
CA LEU A 68 -6.81 -3.55 -1.64
C LEU A 68 -7.22 -3.25 -0.20
N SER A 69 -6.32 -3.51 0.76
CA SER A 69 -6.61 -3.33 2.19
C SER A 69 -6.89 -1.88 2.56
N SER A 70 -6.05 -0.94 2.10
CA SER A 70 -6.25 0.49 2.38
C SER A 70 -7.54 1.03 1.78
N GLY A 71 -7.95 0.53 0.62
CA GLY A 71 -9.22 0.85 0.00
C GLY A 71 -10.43 0.46 0.87
N ILE A 72 -10.40 -0.74 1.45
CA ILE A 72 -11.44 -1.21 2.37
C ILE A 72 -11.42 -0.40 3.66
N VAL A 73 -10.25 -0.16 4.25
CA VAL A 73 -10.12 0.67 5.46
C VAL A 73 -10.70 2.06 5.24
N ALA A 74 -10.37 2.71 4.12
CA ALA A 74 -10.94 4.00 3.79
C ALA A 74 -12.47 3.94 3.60
N ALA A 75 -13.01 2.87 3.05
CA ALA A 75 -14.45 2.69 2.91
C ALA A 75 -15.17 2.45 4.25
N VAL A 76 -14.50 1.90 5.24
CA VAL A 76 -15.03 1.71 6.61
C VAL A 76 -15.05 3.03 7.37
N LEU A 77 -13.97 3.81 7.29
CA LEU A 77 -13.81 5.05 8.04
C LEU A 77 -14.59 6.20 7.40
N GLU A 78 -15.63 6.63 8.06
CA GLU A 78 -16.47 7.73 7.57
C GLU A 78 -15.69 9.06 7.54
N GLY A 79 -15.84 9.78 6.43
CA GLY A 79 -15.14 11.05 6.22
C GLY A 79 -13.63 10.92 5.98
N SER A 80 -13.13 9.70 5.81
CA SER A 80 -11.74 9.49 5.44
C SER A 80 -11.49 9.77 3.95
N ARG A 81 -10.24 10.07 3.63
CA ARG A 81 -9.74 10.17 2.27
C ARG A 81 -8.61 9.18 2.05
N LEU A 82 -8.74 8.38 0.99
CA LEU A 82 -7.68 7.47 0.53
C LEU A 82 -6.70 8.23 -0.36
N TYR A 83 -5.42 8.08 -0.08
CA TYR A 83 -4.32 8.57 -0.92
C TYR A 83 -3.53 7.39 -1.45
N ASP A 84 -2.93 7.54 -2.62
CA ASP A 84 -2.01 6.55 -3.18
C ASP A 84 -0.57 6.93 -2.82
N ALA A 85 0.08 6.16 -1.94
CA ALA A 85 1.46 6.45 -1.51
C ALA A 85 2.45 6.51 -2.68
N ARG A 86 2.20 5.78 -3.78
CA ARG A 86 3.04 5.78 -4.97
C ARG A 86 3.12 7.14 -5.66
N GLU A 87 2.18 8.04 -5.39
CA GLU A 87 2.20 9.40 -5.93
C GLU A 87 3.20 10.32 -5.23
N PHE A 88 3.57 10.01 -3.97
CA PHE A 88 4.41 10.90 -3.16
C PHE A 88 5.54 10.21 -2.39
N ILE A 89 5.52 8.89 -2.19
CA ILE A 89 6.69 8.16 -1.70
C ILE A 89 7.54 7.77 -2.92
N ARG A 90 8.70 8.39 -3.03
CA ARG A 90 9.57 8.22 -4.19
C ARG A 90 10.85 7.52 -3.79
N THR A 91 11.31 6.61 -4.65
CA THR A 91 12.52 5.82 -4.40
C THR A 91 13.53 5.97 -5.52
N LYS A 92 14.79 5.70 -5.19
CA LYS A 92 15.84 5.38 -6.15
C LYS A 92 16.23 3.93 -5.96
N THR A 93 16.53 3.25 -7.06
CA THR A 93 17.04 1.88 -7.00
C THR A 93 18.55 1.92 -6.97
N ASP A 94 19.15 1.40 -5.89
CA ASP A 94 20.58 1.27 -5.71
C ASP A 94 20.93 -0.16 -5.34
N PHE A 95 21.82 -0.79 -6.13
CA PHE A 95 22.19 -2.21 -5.98
C PHE A 95 21.01 -3.16 -5.75
N GLY A 96 19.90 -2.95 -6.47
CA GLY A 96 18.68 -3.77 -6.36
C GLY A 96 17.84 -3.52 -5.11
N LYS A 97 18.15 -2.49 -4.32
CA LYS A 97 17.35 -2.04 -3.18
C LYS A 97 16.67 -0.73 -3.51
N HIS A 98 15.42 -0.60 -3.08
CA HIS A 98 14.67 0.65 -3.21
C HIS A 98 14.87 1.51 -1.96
N ILE A 99 15.54 2.64 -2.15
CA ILE A 99 15.84 3.58 -1.07
C ILE A 99 14.97 4.82 -1.29
N ALA A 100 14.26 5.25 -0.24
CA ALA A 100 13.46 6.46 -0.33
C ALA A 100 14.33 7.68 -0.67
N GLU A 101 13.81 8.55 -1.53
CA GLU A 101 14.40 9.85 -1.87
C GLU A 101 13.82 10.91 -0.93
N PRO A 102 14.52 11.32 0.14
CA PRO A 102 13.89 12.05 1.24
C PRO A 102 13.34 13.41 0.82
N ASP A 103 14.14 14.23 0.12
CA ASP A 103 13.78 15.61 -0.21
C ASP A 103 12.58 15.68 -1.14
N LEU A 104 12.54 14.83 -2.17
CA LEU A 104 11.43 14.76 -3.10
C LEU A 104 10.18 14.20 -2.43
N THR A 105 10.34 13.15 -1.62
CA THR A 105 9.24 12.54 -0.87
C THR A 105 8.62 13.53 0.11
N GLU A 106 9.44 14.25 0.90
CA GLU A 106 8.95 15.28 1.83
C GLU A 106 8.15 16.35 1.11
N LYS A 107 8.69 16.88 0.02
CA LYS A 107 8.01 17.89 -0.79
C LYS A 107 6.64 17.38 -1.29
N LEU A 108 6.60 16.20 -1.89
CA LEU A 108 5.38 15.62 -2.44
C LEU A 108 4.36 15.27 -1.36
N ILE A 109 4.77 14.79 -0.18
CA ILE A 109 3.88 14.56 0.96
C ILE A 109 3.19 15.87 1.35
N ARG A 110 3.95 16.96 1.50
CA ARG A 110 3.41 18.27 1.87
C ARG A 110 2.40 18.79 0.84
N GLU A 111 2.69 18.59 -0.45
CA GLU A 111 1.80 18.99 -1.54
C GLU A 111 0.52 18.14 -1.59
N ARG A 112 0.65 16.80 -1.51
CA ARG A 112 -0.48 15.88 -1.67
C ARG A 112 -1.40 15.81 -0.47
N LEU A 113 -0.88 16.01 0.73
CA LEU A 113 -1.63 15.99 1.99
C LEU A 113 -1.95 17.40 2.52
N ALA A 114 -1.85 18.43 1.67
CA ALA A 114 -2.06 19.83 2.06
C ALA A 114 -3.47 20.12 2.58
N ASP A 115 -4.48 19.44 2.06
CA ASP A 115 -5.90 19.63 2.40
C ASP A 115 -6.30 19.07 3.77
N ARG A 116 -5.44 18.26 4.40
CA ARG A 116 -5.57 17.73 5.77
C ARG A 116 -7.01 17.35 6.16
N PRO A 117 -7.61 16.36 5.49
CA PRO A 117 -8.93 15.88 5.91
C PRO A 117 -8.83 15.31 7.33
N ARG A 118 -9.99 15.15 8.01
CA ARG A 118 -10.02 14.62 9.37
C ARG A 118 -9.27 13.29 9.52
N VAL A 119 -9.39 12.41 8.52
CA VAL A 119 -8.69 11.12 8.46
C VAL A 119 -8.13 10.92 7.06
N SER A 120 -6.83 10.72 6.97
CA SER A 120 -6.14 10.31 5.74
C SER A 120 -5.77 8.84 5.86
N VAL A 121 -6.17 8.02 4.88
CA VAL A 121 -5.73 6.63 4.78
C VAL A 121 -4.66 6.56 3.70
N VAL A 122 -3.50 6.07 4.06
CA VAL A 122 -2.34 5.96 3.17
C VAL A 122 -1.80 4.53 3.26
N PRO A 123 -1.74 3.78 2.16
CA PRO A 123 -1.04 2.49 2.16
C PRO A 123 0.45 2.72 2.43
N GLY A 124 1.00 2.05 3.43
CA GLY A 124 2.43 2.02 3.67
C GLY A 124 3.14 1.05 2.73
N PHE A 125 4.47 0.88 2.88
CA PHE A 125 5.28 -0.09 2.18
C PHE A 125 5.47 0.18 0.67
N ILE A 126 4.45 0.64 -0.05
CA ILE A 126 4.49 0.86 -1.50
C ILE A 126 4.96 2.28 -1.85
N ALA A 127 5.70 2.37 -2.95
CA ALA A 127 6.30 3.59 -3.46
C ALA A 127 6.40 3.54 -4.99
N SER A 128 7.04 4.54 -5.60
CA SER A 128 7.41 4.48 -7.01
C SER A 128 8.83 5.01 -7.25
N ASP A 129 9.50 4.41 -8.22
CA ASP A 129 10.85 4.83 -8.66
C ASP A 129 10.82 6.21 -9.31
N CYS A 130 11.79 7.07 -8.95
CA CYS A 130 11.88 8.44 -9.45
C CYS A 130 12.15 8.52 -10.95
N ALA A 131 12.91 7.59 -11.50
CA ALA A 131 13.38 7.63 -12.88
C ALA A 131 12.38 6.96 -13.82
N THR A 132 11.83 5.81 -13.43
CA THR A 132 10.97 4.99 -14.30
C THR A 132 9.48 5.14 -14.00
N GLY A 133 9.13 5.56 -12.78
CA GLY A 133 7.75 5.59 -12.29
C GLY A 133 7.20 4.20 -11.94
N ASP A 134 8.04 3.17 -12.00
CA ASP A 134 7.64 1.81 -11.66
C ASP A 134 7.24 1.69 -10.19
N VAL A 135 6.33 0.78 -9.91
CA VAL A 135 5.98 0.44 -8.53
C VAL A 135 7.19 -0.21 -7.86
N THR A 136 7.52 0.29 -6.69
CA THR A 136 8.57 -0.23 -5.81
C THR A 136 8.01 -0.45 -4.42
N ASN A 137 8.76 -1.13 -3.56
CA ASN A 137 8.43 -1.27 -2.15
C ASN A 137 9.63 -0.95 -1.25
N LEU A 138 9.34 -0.57 -0.01
CA LEU A 138 10.35 -0.16 0.96
C LEU A 138 10.93 -1.34 1.76
N GLY A 139 10.56 -2.57 1.41
CA GLY A 139 11.04 -3.77 2.09
C GLY A 139 10.48 -3.93 3.50
N ARG A 140 11.18 -4.75 4.32
CA ARG A 140 10.74 -5.06 5.69
C ARG A 140 10.68 -3.78 6.55
N GLY A 141 9.57 -3.60 7.28
CA GLY A 141 9.30 -2.38 8.05
C GLY A 141 8.90 -1.18 7.20
N GLY A 142 8.61 -1.40 5.91
CA GLY A 142 8.29 -0.32 4.97
C GLY A 142 7.04 0.48 5.35
N SER A 143 6.05 -0.11 6.01
CA SER A 143 4.86 0.60 6.48
C SER A 143 5.19 1.58 7.61
N ASP A 144 6.00 1.15 8.60
CA ASP A 144 6.46 2.01 9.68
C ASP A 144 7.35 3.13 9.15
N TYR A 145 8.20 2.81 8.18
CA TYR A 145 9.04 3.81 7.52
C TYR A 145 8.21 4.82 6.74
N THR A 146 7.17 4.39 6.02
CA THR A 146 6.23 5.30 5.36
C THR A 146 5.56 6.23 6.36
N ALA A 147 5.10 5.68 7.50
CA ALA A 147 4.48 6.49 8.56
C ALA A 147 5.46 7.52 9.14
N ALA A 148 6.72 7.14 9.36
CA ALA A 148 7.76 8.04 9.83
C ALA A 148 8.06 9.17 8.82
N LEU A 149 8.15 8.87 7.52
CA LEU A 149 8.33 9.87 6.46
C LEU A 149 7.18 10.88 6.44
N ILE A 150 5.94 10.41 6.55
CA ILE A 150 4.76 11.28 6.56
C ILE A 150 4.74 12.13 7.83
N ALA A 151 4.99 11.54 9.00
CA ALA A 151 5.02 12.24 10.27
C ALA A 151 6.07 13.36 10.28
N ALA A 152 7.28 13.07 9.79
CA ALA A 152 8.34 14.05 9.68
C ALA A 152 7.99 15.17 8.68
N ALA A 153 7.50 14.84 7.49
CA ALA A 153 7.14 15.81 6.46
C ALA A 153 6.04 16.77 6.91
N LEU A 154 5.06 16.29 7.68
CA LEU A 154 3.92 17.08 8.16
C LEU A 154 4.15 17.73 9.52
N ASN A 155 5.33 17.54 10.15
CA ASN A 155 5.63 17.94 11.51
C ASN A 155 4.54 17.42 12.48
N ALA A 156 4.25 16.12 12.42
CA ALA A 156 3.25 15.52 13.29
C ALA A 156 3.69 15.62 14.76
N GLU A 157 2.76 15.91 15.64
CA GLU A 157 2.98 15.99 17.08
C GLU A 157 3.29 14.61 17.67
N THR A 158 2.66 13.57 17.13
CA THR A 158 2.80 12.20 17.61
C THR A 158 2.79 11.22 16.42
N LEU A 159 3.64 10.19 16.50
CA LEU A 159 3.60 9.02 15.65
C LEU A 159 3.37 7.80 16.54
N GLU A 160 2.26 7.11 16.32
CA GLU A 160 1.95 5.84 16.98
C GLU A 160 2.13 4.68 16.02
N ILE A 161 2.88 3.65 16.45
CA ILE A 161 3.05 2.41 15.67
C ILE A 161 2.37 1.28 16.44
N TRP A 162 1.28 0.80 15.88
CA TRP A 162 0.51 -0.32 16.43
C TRP A 162 1.00 -1.63 15.82
N THR A 163 1.42 -2.56 16.68
CA THR A 163 2.05 -3.82 16.29
C THR A 163 1.65 -4.94 17.25
N ASP A 164 2.03 -6.15 16.92
CA ASP A 164 1.79 -7.38 17.71
C ASP A 164 2.87 -7.67 18.77
N VAL A 165 3.78 -6.71 19.01
CA VAL A 165 4.81 -6.76 20.05
C VAL A 165 4.68 -5.57 21.01
N ASP A 166 5.19 -5.72 22.24
CA ASP A 166 4.99 -4.76 23.34
C ASP A 166 5.78 -3.43 23.18
N GLY A 167 6.56 -3.29 22.13
CA GLY A 167 7.31 -2.07 21.85
C GLY A 167 8.63 -2.32 21.12
N PHE A 168 9.52 -1.32 21.17
CA PHE A 168 10.86 -1.43 20.61
C PHE A 168 11.71 -2.41 21.41
N MET A 169 12.25 -3.41 20.73
CA MET A 169 13.09 -4.43 21.34
C MET A 169 14.56 -4.23 20.91
N THR A 170 15.48 -4.60 21.76
CA THR A 170 16.94 -4.57 21.47
C THR A 170 17.38 -5.72 20.57
N ALA A 171 16.52 -6.74 20.40
CA ALA A 171 16.71 -7.88 19.52
C ALA A 171 15.35 -8.40 19.04
N ASP A 172 15.35 -9.30 18.08
CA ASP A 172 14.13 -9.97 17.60
C ASP A 172 13.43 -10.68 18.78
N PRO A 173 12.15 -10.43 19.04
CA PRO A 173 11.41 -11.03 20.14
C PRO A 173 11.06 -12.51 19.93
N LYS A 174 11.37 -13.09 18.76
CA LYS A 174 11.10 -14.49 18.42
C LYS A 174 12.35 -15.35 18.47
#